data_b8e50a686779e9168db8d316bcf66538
#
_entry.id   b8e50a686779e9168db8d316bcf66538
#
_cell.length_a   1.000
_cell.length_b   1.000
_cell.length_c   1.000
_cell.angle_alpha   90.00
_cell.angle_beta   90.00
_cell.angle_gamma   90.00
#
_symmetry.space_group_name_H-M   'P 1'
#
loop_
_entity.id
_entity.type
_entity.pdbx_description
1 polymer ?
#
loop_
_entity_poly.entity_id
_entity_poly.type
_entity_poly.pdbx_seq_one_letter_code
_entity_poly.pdbx_strand_id
1 'polypeptide(L)'
;FGKSQTRPSGLNSNGSFPGFYRERSYRVAFDANFTVPYIDGWDGVFSAMHTAETFMSRQNNQSFSAIEQGLSCDTLGPVDECFNPWAVNPDVLRPHTNSQTVVDQIFPTQMLRARTESSLSVYDLVLNGLVSPGGFELPGGPIGMAVGTQRRNNGFDYVPAALYQSGDLYNGQQDFP
;
A
#
# COMPACT_ATOMS: atom_id res chain seq x y z
N PHE A 1 -2.12 -8.29 -11.84
CA PHE A 1 -2.52 -9.69 -12.01
C PHE A 1 -3.20 -10.15 -10.72
N GLY A 2 -4.55 -9.89 -10.62
CA GLY A 2 -5.33 -10.33 -9.48
C GLY A 2 -5.42 -11.84 -9.46
N LYS A 3 -4.87 -12.46 -8.42
CA LYS A 3 -5.19 -13.85 -8.13
C LYS A 3 -6.68 -13.91 -7.80
N SER A 4 -7.45 -14.57 -8.64
CA SER A 4 -8.82 -14.96 -8.31
C SER A 4 -8.78 -15.78 -7.03
N GLN A 5 -9.30 -15.21 -5.94
CA GLN A 5 -9.53 -16.02 -4.74
C GLN A 5 -10.66 -16.99 -5.08
N THR A 6 -10.32 -18.26 -5.09
CA THR A 6 -11.32 -19.32 -5.21
C THR A 6 -12.21 -19.28 -3.97
N ARG A 7 -13.49 -19.04 -4.19
CA ARG A 7 -14.50 -19.13 -3.14
C ARG A 7 -14.53 -20.55 -2.57
N PRO A 8 -14.76 -20.69 -1.26
CA PRO A 8 -15.13 -21.99 -0.71
C PRO A 8 -16.34 -22.53 -1.47
N SER A 9 -16.32 -23.81 -1.78
CA SER A 9 -17.46 -24.49 -2.39
C SER A 9 -18.70 -24.27 -1.51
N GLY A 10 -19.78 -23.81 -2.10
CA GLY A 10 -21.03 -23.59 -1.38
C GLY A 10 -21.47 -22.12 -1.24
N LEU A 11 -20.64 -21.18 -1.61
CA LEU A 11 -21.05 -19.78 -1.69
C LEU A 11 -21.44 -19.43 -3.13
N ASN A 12 -22.59 -18.78 -3.30
CA ASN A 12 -23.08 -18.39 -4.62
C ASN A 12 -22.06 -17.56 -5.38
N SER A 13 -21.78 -17.98 -6.61
CA SER A 13 -20.72 -17.42 -7.44
C SER A 13 -21.15 -16.22 -8.28
N ASN A 14 -22.25 -15.55 -7.95
CA ASN A 14 -22.73 -14.40 -8.73
C ASN A 14 -21.86 -13.16 -8.59
N GLY A 15 -20.63 -13.28 -8.87
CA GLY A 15 -19.72 -12.15 -9.00
C GLY A 15 -18.30 -12.50 -8.60
N SER A 16 -17.38 -12.15 -9.43
CA SER A 16 -16.01 -11.96 -9.00
C SER A 16 -16.00 -10.88 -7.92
N PHE A 17 -15.24 -11.09 -6.84
CA PHE A 17 -14.94 -10.02 -5.90
C PHE A 17 -13.86 -9.14 -6.52
N PRO A 18 -14.19 -8.01 -7.15
CA PRO A 18 -13.17 -7.16 -7.70
C PRO A 18 -12.35 -6.57 -6.54
N GLY A 19 -11.07 -6.86 -6.53
CA GLY A 19 -10.14 -6.06 -5.74
C GLY A 19 -10.01 -4.70 -6.39
N PHE A 20 -10.25 -3.64 -5.65
CA PHE A 20 -10.04 -2.28 -6.11
C PHE A 20 -8.76 -1.74 -5.51
N TYR A 21 -7.89 -1.27 -6.38
CA TYR A 21 -6.68 -0.56 -5.98
C TYR A 21 -6.80 0.87 -6.46
N ARG A 22 -6.49 1.80 -5.58
CA ARG A 22 -6.41 3.22 -5.90
C ARG A 22 -5.09 3.76 -5.41
N GLU A 23 -4.33 4.26 -6.33
CA GLU A 23 -3.08 4.95 -6.07
C GLU A 23 -3.23 6.43 -6.43
N ARG A 24 -2.67 7.28 -5.59
CA ARG A 24 -2.51 8.69 -5.86
C ARG A 24 -1.12 9.09 -5.44
N SER A 25 -0.37 9.63 -6.38
CA SER A 25 0.97 10.15 -6.12
C SER A 25 1.10 11.56 -6.64
N TYR A 26 1.93 12.35 -5.98
CA TYR A 26 2.37 13.64 -6.49
C TYR A 26 3.86 13.83 -6.20
N ARG A 27 4.50 14.60 -7.04
CA ARG A 27 5.90 14.97 -6.88
C ARG A 27 6.04 16.46 -7.17
N VAL A 28 6.73 17.14 -6.27
CA VAL A 28 7.17 18.52 -6.47
C VAL A 28 8.68 18.53 -6.40
N ALA A 29 9.33 19.16 -7.35
CA ALA A 29 10.78 19.32 -7.37
C ALA A 29 11.13 20.77 -7.71
N PHE A 30 12.21 21.24 -7.11
CA PHE A 30 12.76 22.56 -7.32
C PHE A 30 14.29 22.45 -7.40
N ASP A 31 14.87 23.07 -8.39
CA ASP A 31 16.31 23.15 -8.59
C ASP A 31 16.70 24.60 -8.75
N ALA A 32 17.77 25.01 -8.08
CA ALA A 32 18.35 26.34 -8.16
C ALA A 32 19.85 26.26 -8.39
N ASN A 33 20.33 26.91 -9.45
CA ASN A 33 21.73 27.11 -9.69
C ASN A 33 22.13 28.50 -9.24
N PHE A 34 23.26 28.64 -8.59
CA PHE A 34 23.75 29.91 -8.10
C PHE A 34 25.30 29.93 -8.11
N THR A 35 25.85 31.09 -8.27
CA THR A 35 27.29 31.32 -8.07
C THR A 35 27.52 31.60 -6.60
N VAL A 36 28.54 30.97 -6.01
CA VAL A 36 28.85 31.12 -4.60
C VAL A 36 29.34 32.53 -4.34
N PRO A 37 28.69 33.35 -3.51
CA PRO A 37 29.16 34.70 -3.23
C PRO A 37 30.48 34.65 -2.48
N TYR A 38 31.38 35.59 -2.79
CA TYR A 38 32.69 35.75 -2.17
C TYR A 38 33.76 34.71 -2.51
N ILE A 39 33.45 33.72 -3.34
CA ILE A 39 34.42 32.71 -3.81
C ILE A 39 34.35 32.62 -5.33
N ASP A 40 35.28 33.27 -5.99
CA ASP A 40 35.32 33.29 -7.44
C ASP A 40 35.55 31.89 -8.03
N GLY A 41 34.83 31.57 -9.09
CA GLY A 41 34.94 30.28 -9.79
C GLY A 41 34.25 29.10 -9.09
N TRP A 42 33.35 29.38 -8.14
CA TRP A 42 32.55 28.37 -7.52
C TRP A 42 31.06 28.53 -7.85
N ASP A 43 30.45 27.44 -8.26
CA ASP A 43 29.05 27.34 -8.54
C ASP A 43 28.37 26.36 -7.56
N GLY A 44 27.10 26.60 -7.28
CA GLY A 44 26.29 25.75 -6.42
C GLY A 44 25.01 25.32 -7.09
N VAL A 45 24.56 24.12 -6.75
CA VAL A 45 23.26 23.59 -7.12
C VAL A 45 22.56 23.19 -5.84
N PHE A 46 21.39 23.76 -5.61
CA PHE A 46 20.48 23.33 -4.56
C PHE A 46 19.27 22.67 -5.21
N SER A 47 18.97 21.46 -4.79
CA SER A 47 17.78 20.70 -5.22
C SER A 47 16.93 20.33 -4.03
N ALA A 48 15.63 20.48 -4.18
CA ALA A 48 14.64 20.07 -3.19
C ALA A 48 13.54 19.26 -3.89
N MET A 49 13.19 18.10 -3.34
CA MET A 49 12.15 17.25 -3.88
C MET A 49 11.26 16.74 -2.75
N HIS A 50 9.97 16.77 -2.99
CA HIS A 50 8.99 16.10 -2.15
C HIS A 50 8.07 15.22 -2.99
N THR A 51 7.94 13.97 -2.59
CA THR A 51 7.01 12.99 -3.18
C THR A 51 6.13 12.46 -2.07
N ALA A 52 4.83 12.33 -2.34
CA ALA A 52 3.94 11.59 -1.47
C ALA A 52 3.02 10.71 -2.31
N GLU A 53 2.75 9.54 -1.77
CA GLU A 53 1.92 8.51 -2.39
C GLU A 53 0.94 7.98 -1.36
N THR A 54 -0.31 7.83 -1.78
CA THR A 54 -1.35 7.17 -1.01
C THR A 54 -1.87 6.00 -1.82
N PHE A 55 -1.70 4.81 -1.27
CA PHE A 55 -2.20 3.57 -1.84
C PHE A 55 -3.38 3.07 -1.00
N MET A 56 -4.50 2.78 -1.65
CA MET A 56 -5.68 2.21 -1.02
C MET A 56 -6.00 0.89 -1.70
N SER A 57 -6.07 -0.17 -0.93
CA SER A 57 -6.57 -1.47 -1.38
C SER A 57 -7.93 -1.76 -0.77
N ARG A 58 -8.84 -2.24 -1.58
CA ARG A 58 -10.13 -2.78 -1.15
C ARG A 58 -10.19 -4.22 -1.60
N GLN A 59 -10.36 -5.10 -0.64
CA GLN A 59 -10.47 -6.52 -0.91
C GLN A 59 -11.52 -7.10 0.02
N ASN A 60 -12.44 -7.88 -0.54
CA ASN A 60 -13.36 -8.65 0.28
C ASN A 60 -12.62 -9.85 0.84
N ASN A 61 -12.78 -10.07 2.13
CA ASN A 61 -12.23 -11.23 2.81
C ASN A 61 -13.33 -11.91 3.64
N GLN A 62 -13.07 -13.11 4.11
CA GLN A 62 -14.01 -13.91 4.86
C GLN A 62 -13.84 -13.65 6.34
N SER A 63 -14.96 -13.45 7.07
CA SER A 63 -14.96 -13.41 8.53
C SER A 63 -14.90 -14.83 9.07
N PHE A 64 -13.92 -15.10 9.92
CA PHE A 64 -13.74 -16.40 10.55
C PHE A 64 -14.88 -16.67 11.55
N SER A 65 -15.20 -15.70 12.40
CA SER A 65 -16.27 -15.82 13.38
C SER A 65 -17.64 -16.04 12.71
N ALA A 66 -17.91 -15.39 11.58
CA ALA A 66 -19.14 -15.61 10.83
C ALA A 66 -19.22 -17.01 10.21
N ILE A 67 -18.07 -17.55 9.76
CA ILE A 67 -18.01 -18.96 9.29
C ILE A 67 -18.29 -19.93 10.44
N GLU A 68 -17.62 -19.77 11.58
CA GLU A 68 -17.84 -20.62 12.76
C GLU A 68 -19.28 -20.56 13.23
N GLN A 69 -19.85 -19.38 13.35
CA GLN A 69 -21.24 -19.17 13.73
C GLN A 69 -22.20 -19.82 12.72
N GLY A 70 -21.93 -19.66 11.42
CA GLY A 70 -22.74 -20.28 10.38
C GLY A 70 -22.64 -21.80 10.36
N LEU A 71 -21.50 -22.38 10.74
CA LEU A 71 -21.30 -23.83 10.78
C LEU A 71 -21.93 -24.47 12.03
N SER A 72 -21.92 -23.77 13.18
CA SER A 72 -22.42 -24.33 14.45
C SER A 72 -23.95 -24.46 14.46
N CYS A 73 -24.67 -23.68 13.64
CA CYS A 73 -26.15 -23.69 13.59
C CYS A 73 -26.84 -23.70 14.98
N ASP A 74 -26.12 -23.32 16.00
CA ASP A 74 -26.52 -23.52 17.41
C ASP A 74 -27.45 -22.42 17.91
N THR A 75 -27.67 -21.44 17.07
CA THR A 75 -28.65 -20.40 17.35
C THR A 75 -29.95 -20.76 16.65
N LEU A 76 -30.98 -20.80 17.41
CA LEU A 76 -32.43 -20.97 17.15
C LEU A 76 -32.98 -20.15 15.94
N GLY A 77 -32.21 -19.98 14.90
CA GLY A 77 -32.60 -19.36 13.64
C GLY A 77 -33.19 -20.37 12.66
N PRO A 78 -33.95 -19.92 11.67
CA PRO A 78 -34.43 -20.77 10.61
C PRO A 78 -33.28 -21.49 9.92
N VAL A 79 -33.49 -22.73 9.48
CA VAL A 79 -32.48 -23.60 8.83
C VAL A 79 -31.81 -22.94 7.63
N ASP A 80 -32.45 -21.93 7.06
CA ASP A 80 -31.95 -21.16 5.92
C ASP A 80 -30.81 -20.18 6.30
N GLU A 81 -30.54 -20.00 7.57
CA GLU A 81 -29.47 -19.13 8.07
C GLU A 81 -28.17 -19.87 8.42
N CYS A 82 -28.18 -21.19 8.29
CA CYS A 82 -27.00 -22.01 8.49
C CYS A 82 -26.10 -21.99 7.23
N PHE A 83 -24.80 -21.88 7.46
CA PHE A 83 -23.83 -22.03 6.38
C PHE A 83 -23.68 -23.47 5.95
N ASN A 84 -24.01 -23.77 4.71
CA ASN A 84 -23.77 -25.07 4.11
C ASN A 84 -22.49 -25.06 3.27
N PRO A 85 -21.37 -25.62 3.76
CA PRO A 85 -20.11 -25.65 3.01
C PRO A 85 -20.16 -26.56 1.78
N TRP A 86 -21.17 -27.44 1.72
CA TRP A 86 -21.37 -28.39 0.63
C TRP A 86 -22.38 -27.92 -0.43
N ALA A 87 -22.92 -26.70 -0.27
CA ALA A 87 -23.78 -26.10 -1.28
C ALA A 87 -22.99 -25.89 -2.57
N VAL A 88 -23.29 -26.70 -3.56
CA VAL A 88 -22.69 -26.62 -4.90
C VAL A 88 -23.51 -25.65 -5.74
N ASN A 89 -22.87 -25.01 -6.73
CA ASN A 89 -23.42 -24.05 -7.67
C ASN A 89 -24.86 -24.34 -8.08
N PRO A 90 -25.77 -23.33 -8.07
CA PRO A 90 -27.21 -23.49 -8.32
C PRO A 90 -27.57 -24.13 -9.68
N ASP A 91 -26.65 -24.13 -10.64
CA ASP A 91 -26.87 -24.70 -11.97
C ASP A 91 -26.88 -26.23 -12.01
N VAL A 92 -26.61 -26.91 -10.90
CA VAL A 92 -26.52 -28.39 -10.87
C VAL A 92 -27.34 -28.96 -9.71
N LEU A 93 -28.62 -29.15 -9.95
CA LEU A 93 -29.50 -30.21 -9.36
C LEU A 93 -29.66 -30.30 -7.83
N ARG A 94 -29.30 -29.32 -7.01
CA ARG A 94 -29.62 -29.35 -5.58
C ARG A 94 -30.16 -28.02 -5.06
N PRO A 95 -31.33 -28.05 -4.36
CA PRO A 95 -32.03 -26.83 -3.97
C PRO A 95 -31.46 -26.12 -2.71
N HIS A 96 -30.27 -26.43 -2.26
CA HIS A 96 -29.68 -25.88 -1.03
C HIS A 96 -28.51 -24.98 -1.34
N THR A 97 -28.80 -23.79 -1.81
CA THR A 97 -27.83 -22.68 -1.86
C THR A 97 -27.88 -21.93 -0.54
N ASN A 98 -26.71 -21.43 -0.08
CA ASN A 98 -26.68 -20.53 1.07
C ASN A 98 -27.53 -19.29 0.78
N SER A 99 -28.26 -18.82 1.77
CA SER A 99 -29.04 -17.58 1.67
C SER A 99 -28.11 -16.39 1.45
N GLN A 100 -28.62 -15.33 0.83
CA GLN A 100 -27.84 -14.11 0.65
C GLN A 100 -27.40 -13.52 1.99
N THR A 101 -28.21 -13.66 3.03
CA THR A 101 -27.91 -13.23 4.41
C THR A 101 -26.63 -13.91 4.93
N VAL A 102 -26.51 -15.22 4.77
CA VAL A 102 -25.33 -15.99 5.16
C VAL A 102 -24.11 -15.57 4.34
N VAL A 103 -24.28 -15.36 3.05
CA VAL A 103 -23.21 -14.88 2.18
C VAL A 103 -22.71 -13.51 2.62
N ASP A 104 -23.62 -12.59 2.93
CA ASP A 104 -23.29 -11.22 3.34
C ASP A 104 -22.64 -11.17 4.73
N GLN A 105 -22.97 -12.10 5.62
CA GLN A 105 -22.33 -12.24 6.93
C GLN A 105 -20.89 -12.75 6.79
N ILE A 106 -20.67 -13.79 5.99
CA ILE A 106 -19.36 -14.38 5.78
C ILE A 106 -18.45 -13.45 4.97
N PHE A 107 -19.02 -12.78 3.97
CA PHE A 107 -18.35 -11.78 3.15
C PHE A 107 -18.96 -10.40 3.43
N PRO A 108 -18.59 -9.75 4.53
CA PRO A 108 -19.13 -8.45 4.83
C PRO A 108 -18.86 -7.50 3.66
N THR A 109 -19.90 -6.84 3.20
CA THR A 109 -19.88 -5.91 2.06
C THR A 109 -19.01 -4.69 2.32
N GLN A 110 -18.60 -4.47 3.56
CA GLN A 110 -17.58 -3.50 3.90
C GLN A 110 -16.25 -3.97 3.35
N MET A 111 -15.95 -3.48 2.17
CA MET A 111 -14.65 -3.70 1.56
C MET A 111 -13.56 -3.32 2.55
N LEU A 112 -12.75 -4.28 2.93
CA LEU A 112 -11.58 -4.06 3.77
C LEU A 112 -10.69 -3.06 3.07
N ARG A 113 -10.35 -1.99 3.78
CA ARG A 113 -9.46 -0.95 3.28
C ARG A 113 -8.17 -1.05 4.07
N ALA A 114 -7.09 -1.34 3.35
CA ALA A 114 -5.78 -0.97 3.85
C ALA A 114 -5.39 0.35 3.18
N ARG A 115 -4.89 1.29 3.95
CA ARG A 115 -4.35 2.55 3.47
C ARG A 115 -2.86 2.58 3.80
N THR A 116 -2.06 2.76 2.80
CA THR A 116 -0.63 2.98 2.93
C THR A 116 -0.32 4.40 2.47
N GLU A 117 0.40 5.13 3.28
CA GLU A 117 0.91 6.44 2.94
C GLU A 117 2.44 6.40 2.98
N SER A 118 3.06 6.83 1.92
CA SER A 118 4.51 6.99 1.86
C SER A 118 4.86 8.42 1.46
N SER A 119 5.90 8.95 2.04
CA SER A 119 6.42 10.26 1.69
C SER A 119 7.94 10.24 1.66
N LEU A 120 8.51 11.02 0.76
CA LEU A 120 9.94 11.18 0.61
C LEU A 120 10.26 12.65 0.37
N SER A 121 11.09 13.22 1.23
CA SER A 121 11.69 14.54 1.03
C SER A 121 13.19 14.40 0.90
N VAL A 122 13.74 14.99 -0.15
CA VAL A 122 15.19 15.01 -0.42
C VAL A 122 15.62 16.45 -0.63
N TYR A 123 16.69 16.82 0.02
CA TYR A 123 17.35 18.10 -0.13
C TYR A 123 18.82 17.84 -0.44
N ASP A 124 19.30 18.36 -1.54
CA ASP A 124 20.66 18.23 -2.02
C ASP A 124 21.30 19.61 -2.16
N LEU A 125 22.52 19.73 -1.73
CA LEU A 125 23.36 20.90 -2.00
C LEU A 125 24.72 20.41 -2.51
N VAL A 126 25.07 20.83 -3.68
CA VAL A 126 26.39 20.54 -4.30
C VAL A 126 27.06 21.85 -4.65
N LEU A 127 28.28 22.00 -4.23
CA LEU A 127 29.17 23.10 -4.60
C LEU A 127 30.33 22.54 -5.40
N ASN A 128 30.68 23.19 -6.48
CA ASN A 128 31.80 22.80 -7.33
C ASN A 128 32.57 24.04 -7.79
N GLY A 129 33.85 23.91 -7.86
CA GLY A 129 34.73 25.02 -8.27
C GLY A 129 36.18 24.63 -8.45
N LEU A 130 36.97 25.61 -8.75
CA LEU A 130 38.42 25.45 -8.89
C LEU A 130 39.12 25.85 -7.58
N VAL A 131 40.05 25.02 -7.15
CA VAL A 131 40.87 25.27 -5.99
C VAL A 131 42.31 25.49 -6.46
N SER A 132 42.75 26.76 -6.39
CA SER A 132 44.12 27.12 -6.68
C SER A 132 44.69 27.92 -5.51
N PRO A 133 44.95 27.28 -4.34
CA PRO A 133 45.42 27.98 -3.16
C PRO A 133 46.79 28.61 -3.45
N GLY A 134 46.85 29.95 -3.35
CA GLY A 134 48.07 30.70 -3.55
C GLY A 134 48.60 30.73 -4.99
N GLY A 135 47.75 30.43 -5.99
CA GLY A 135 48.16 30.41 -7.41
C GLY A 135 48.92 29.15 -7.81
N PHE A 136 48.87 28.10 -6.99
CA PHE A 136 49.48 26.82 -7.34
C PHE A 136 48.65 26.12 -8.42
N GLU A 137 49.27 25.87 -9.55
CA GLU A 137 48.71 25.10 -10.65
C GLU A 137 49.57 23.87 -10.92
N LEU A 138 48.89 22.74 -11.14
CA LEU A 138 49.57 21.53 -11.60
C LEU A 138 49.94 21.66 -13.09
N PRO A 139 50.90 20.86 -13.59
CA PRO A 139 51.22 20.86 -15.03
C PRO A 139 50.06 20.54 -15.95
N GLY A 140 48.95 19.97 -15.39
CA GLY A 140 47.70 19.67 -16.09
C GLY A 140 46.58 20.71 -15.92
N GLY A 141 46.85 21.83 -15.22
CA GLY A 141 45.88 22.90 -14.98
C GLY A 141 45.39 22.98 -13.53
N PRO A 142 44.38 23.81 -13.25
CA PRO A 142 43.84 24.03 -11.92
C PRO A 142 43.12 22.77 -11.39
N ILE A 143 43.09 22.64 -10.05
CA ILE A 143 42.46 21.50 -9.38
C ILE A 143 40.95 21.78 -9.24
N GLY A 144 40.13 20.93 -9.83
CA GLY A 144 38.70 20.93 -9.62
C GLY A 144 38.32 20.25 -8.29
N MET A 145 37.37 20.84 -7.55
CA MET A 145 36.82 20.28 -6.31
C MET A 145 35.30 20.32 -6.34
N ALA A 146 34.67 19.30 -5.81
CA ALA A 146 33.25 19.28 -5.56
C ALA A 146 32.97 18.80 -4.13
N VAL A 147 32.03 19.43 -3.45
CA VAL A 147 31.56 19.07 -2.13
C VAL A 147 30.05 19.12 -2.12
N GLY A 148 29.43 18.14 -1.50
CA GLY A 148 27.97 18.07 -1.44
C GLY A 148 27.45 17.49 -0.14
N THR A 149 26.21 17.80 0.14
CA THR A 149 25.47 17.22 1.26
C THR A 149 24.05 16.89 0.83
N GLN A 150 23.52 15.81 1.36
CA GLN A 150 22.15 15.37 1.11
C GLN A 150 21.45 15.12 2.44
N ARG A 151 20.21 15.58 2.53
CA ARG A 151 19.30 15.22 3.60
C ARG A 151 18.08 14.51 3.03
N ARG A 152 17.77 13.34 3.57
CA ARG A 152 16.63 12.53 3.17
C ARG A 152 15.74 12.21 4.35
N ASN A 153 14.43 12.45 4.19
CA ASN A 153 13.41 12.07 5.14
C ASN A 153 12.41 11.13 4.46
N ASN A 154 12.21 9.95 5.03
CA ASN A 154 11.21 8.99 4.58
C ASN A 154 10.11 8.89 5.63
N GLY A 155 8.86 8.94 5.20
CA GLY A 155 7.70 8.62 6.01
C GLY A 155 7.00 7.40 5.42
N PHE A 156 6.55 6.50 6.27
CA PHE A 156 5.72 5.36 5.87
C PHE A 156 4.69 5.11 6.97
N ASP A 157 3.43 5.07 6.58
CA ASP A 157 2.33 4.78 7.46
C ASP A 157 1.42 3.72 6.80
N TYR A 158 1.09 2.69 7.58
CA TYR A 158 0.21 1.62 7.14
C TYR A 158 -0.95 1.47 8.11
N VAL A 159 -2.15 1.74 7.63
CA VAL A 159 -3.39 1.65 8.41
C VAL A 159 -4.21 0.47 7.87
N PRO A 160 -4.15 -0.68 8.54
CA PRO A 160 -5.00 -1.81 8.17
C PRO A 160 -6.46 -1.53 8.52
N ALA A 161 -7.38 -2.16 7.80
CA ALA A 161 -8.80 -2.09 8.13
C ALA A 161 -9.10 -2.72 9.50
N ALA A 162 -10.16 -2.24 10.15
CA ALA A 162 -10.55 -2.70 11.48
C ALA A 162 -10.71 -4.23 11.58
N LEU A 163 -11.21 -4.88 10.52
CA LEU A 163 -11.39 -6.32 10.49
C LEU A 163 -10.03 -7.07 10.45
N TYR A 164 -8.98 -6.49 9.83
CA TYR A 164 -7.62 -7.03 9.92
C TYR A 164 -7.03 -6.89 11.32
N GLN A 165 -7.37 -5.78 11.99
CA GLN A 165 -6.91 -5.53 13.36
C GLN A 165 -7.60 -6.44 14.38
N SER A 166 -8.84 -6.88 14.11
CA SER A 166 -9.57 -7.79 15.02
C SER A 166 -9.07 -9.23 14.97
N GLY A 167 -8.27 -9.59 13.95
CA GLY A 167 -7.84 -10.98 13.73
C GLY A 167 -8.94 -11.92 13.21
N ASP A 168 -10.11 -11.40 12.91
CA ASP A 168 -11.28 -12.17 12.45
C ASP A 168 -11.27 -12.42 10.93
N LEU A 169 -10.13 -12.83 10.40
CA LEU A 169 -9.99 -13.14 8.98
C LEU A 169 -9.49 -14.56 8.76
N TYR A 170 -10.17 -15.30 7.90
CA TYR A 170 -9.84 -16.69 7.57
C TYR A 170 -8.42 -16.85 7.02
N ASN A 171 -7.87 -15.87 6.35
CA ASN A 171 -6.50 -15.84 5.83
C ASN A 171 -5.76 -14.57 6.29
N GLY A 172 -6.14 -13.99 7.41
CA GLY A 172 -5.45 -12.85 7.98
C GLY A 172 -4.05 -13.24 8.39
N GLN A 173 -3.05 -12.60 7.82
CA GLN A 173 -1.71 -12.64 8.40
C GLN A 173 -1.83 -12.03 9.81
N GLN A 174 -1.72 -12.87 10.81
CA GLN A 174 -1.88 -12.49 12.21
C GLN A 174 -0.71 -11.70 12.76
N ASP A 175 0.37 -11.55 12.03
CA ASP A 175 1.59 -10.95 12.57
C ASP A 175 2.15 -9.89 11.63
N PHE A 176 1.80 -8.64 11.94
CA PHE A 176 2.72 -7.52 11.69
C PHE A 176 3.23 -7.05 13.05
N PRO A 177 4.54 -7.16 13.31
CA PRO A 177 5.14 -6.60 14.49
C PRO A 177 5.04 -5.08 14.51
#